data_16d3c2ff69d8874b3a128afd6e3ebd0d
#
_entry.id   16d3c2ff69d8874b3a128afd6e3ebd0d
#
_cell.length_a   1.000
_cell.length_b   1.000
_cell.length_c   1.000
_cell.angle_alpha   90.00
_cell.angle_beta   90.00
_cell.angle_gamma   90.00
#
_symmetry.space_group_name_H-M   'P 1'
#
loop_
_entity.id
_entity.type
_entity.pdbx_description
1 polymer ?
#
loop_
_entity_poly.entity_id
_entity_poly.type
_entity_poly.pdbx_seq_one_letter_code
_entity_poly.pdbx_strand_id
1 'polypeptide(L)'
;MDVELFNYELPPELIAQTPAARREESRLLVVNLRTGTFSHHIFADLPNLIPAGTRLFRNDAAVLQARLAGTRETGGKVECLLLRPGEIPTRWWCLLKPGKKAASGTFGVPGVYRARVIDKEICEEGGGEYLVEFEMPGGKSVLDVAAEIGKLPLPPYIERSRPQGQDFSALDKERYQTVYARREEPVAAAAPTAGLHFSDALLKKLQEKGMRMFDLTLHVGLGTFQPIKSATIEGHSIHKEFYTIPAGTRCELEREDLAAPRLAVGTTSLRAMEDFTRRRAAGDPLIPPSGSVAATAGIYIYPPSKILSAEMMITNFHLPKSTLMCLVSSFLTPDSTAGIAWLKELYAEAVRERYRFYSYGDAMLIL
;
A
#
# COMPACT_ATOMS: atom_id res chain seq x y z
N MET A 1 6.42 19.36 14.22
CA MET A 1 7.44 19.27 13.14
C MET A 1 6.78 19.75 11.85
N ASP A 2 7.43 20.66 11.12
CA ASP A 2 6.88 21.22 9.88
C ASP A 2 6.81 20.17 8.76
N VAL A 3 5.69 20.10 8.05
CA VAL A 3 5.49 19.19 6.91
C VAL A 3 6.41 19.52 5.73
N GLU A 4 6.84 20.79 5.59
CA GLU A 4 7.75 21.23 4.53
C GLU A 4 9.16 20.57 4.63
N LEU A 5 9.54 20.06 5.78
CA LEU A 5 10.77 19.29 5.92
C LEU A 5 10.78 18.02 5.05
N PHE A 6 9.60 17.48 4.74
CA PHE A 6 9.40 16.30 3.88
C PHE A 6 9.08 16.67 2.42
N ASN A 7 9.28 17.93 2.05
CA ASN A 7 9.13 18.37 0.68
C ASN A 7 10.42 18.20 -0.12
N TYR A 8 10.28 17.82 -1.38
CA TYR A 8 11.36 17.77 -2.37
C TYR A 8 10.80 18.01 -3.77
N GLU A 9 11.65 18.42 -4.71
CA GLU A 9 11.27 18.60 -6.11
C GLU A 9 11.34 17.27 -6.85
N LEU A 10 10.24 16.89 -7.49
CA LEU A 10 10.15 15.71 -8.34
C LEU A 10 9.75 16.10 -9.75
N PRO A 11 10.63 15.91 -10.74
CA PRO A 11 10.29 16.11 -12.14
C PRO A 11 9.13 15.17 -12.56
N PRO A 12 8.05 15.69 -13.13
CA PRO A 12 6.85 14.88 -13.46
C PRO A 12 7.13 13.70 -14.38
N GLU A 13 8.14 13.82 -15.25
CA GLU A 13 8.57 12.76 -16.17
C GLU A 13 9.19 11.54 -15.48
N LEU A 14 9.60 11.67 -14.21
CA LEU A 14 10.10 10.55 -13.42
C LEU A 14 8.96 9.75 -12.74
N ILE A 15 7.73 10.24 -12.77
CA ILE A 15 6.58 9.51 -12.25
C ILE A 15 6.21 8.38 -13.23
N ALA A 16 6.44 7.15 -12.82
CA ALA A 16 6.22 5.98 -13.67
C ALA A 16 4.75 5.78 -14.02
N GLN A 17 4.43 5.84 -15.30
CA GLN A 17 3.07 5.62 -15.82
C GLN A 17 2.81 4.13 -16.17
N THR A 18 3.87 3.36 -16.38
CA THR A 18 3.83 1.92 -16.70
C THR A 18 4.90 1.17 -15.90
N PRO A 19 4.69 -0.11 -15.56
CA PRO A 19 5.72 -0.92 -14.91
C PRO A 19 6.93 -1.15 -15.84
N ALA A 20 8.06 -1.61 -15.27
CA ALA A 20 9.19 -2.12 -16.03
C ALA A 20 8.76 -3.33 -16.89
N ALA A 21 9.48 -3.64 -17.97
CA ALA A 21 9.14 -4.76 -18.85
C ALA A 21 9.04 -6.08 -18.06
N ARG A 22 10.04 -6.38 -17.25
CA ARG A 22 9.98 -7.45 -16.24
C ARG A 22 10.03 -6.86 -14.84
N ARG A 23 9.40 -7.51 -13.86
CA ARG A 23 9.26 -7.00 -12.48
C ARG A 23 10.61 -6.73 -11.83
N GLU A 24 11.53 -7.67 -11.95
CA GLU A 24 12.86 -7.64 -11.36
C GLU A 24 13.89 -6.77 -12.12
N GLU A 25 13.51 -6.17 -13.25
CA GLU A 25 14.37 -5.22 -13.99
C GLU A 25 14.28 -3.79 -13.46
N SER A 26 13.40 -3.50 -12.51
CA SER A 26 13.40 -2.21 -11.84
C SER A 26 14.75 -1.94 -11.18
N ARG A 27 15.16 -0.68 -11.13
CA ARG A 27 16.39 -0.28 -10.43
C ARG A 27 16.21 -0.39 -8.93
N LEU A 28 17.32 -0.59 -8.23
CA LEU A 28 17.35 -0.72 -6.78
C LEU A 28 18.47 0.18 -6.21
N LEU A 29 18.06 1.20 -5.45
CA LEU A 29 18.99 1.99 -4.66
C LEU A 29 19.21 1.27 -3.32
N VAL A 30 20.42 0.79 -3.08
CA VAL A 30 20.79 0.09 -1.85
C VAL A 30 21.43 1.07 -0.89
N VAL A 31 20.88 1.21 0.31
CA VAL A 31 21.35 2.10 1.38
C VAL A 31 21.88 1.25 2.52
N ASN A 32 23.11 1.46 2.93
CA ASN A 32 23.73 0.78 4.06
C ASN A 32 23.77 1.71 5.27
N LEU A 33 22.92 1.44 6.26
CA LEU A 33 22.79 2.26 7.47
C LEU A 33 24.07 2.30 8.31
N ARG A 34 24.83 1.20 8.32
CA ARG A 34 26.04 1.09 9.13
C ARG A 34 27.19 1.95 8.60
N THR A 35 27.32 2.05 7.27
CA THR A 35 28.40 2.80 6.61
C THR A 35 27.98 4.20 6.18
N GLY A 36 26.67 4.49 6.15
CA GLY A 36 26.14 5.74 5.62
C GLY A 36 26.30 5.89 4.10
N THR A 37 26.49 4.76 3.37
CA THR A 37 26.75 4.76 1.92
C THR A 37 25.57 4.20 1.15
N PHE A 38 25.52 4.47 -0.14
CA PHE A 38 24.55 3.87 -1.06
C PHE A 38 25.21 3.36 -2.33
N SER A 39 24.51 2.47 -3.05
CA SER A 39 24.94 1.92 -4.34
C SER A 39 23.75 1.60 -5.24
N HIS A 40 24.00 1.55 -6.55
CA HIS A 40 22.98 1.33 -7.57
C HIS A 40 23.04 -0.10 -8.09
N HIS A 41 21.87 -0.75 -8.12
CA HIS A 41 21.68 -2.14 -8.54
C HIS A 41 20.41 -2.27 -9.38
N ILE A 42 20.10 -3.47 -9.81
CA ILE A 42 18.77 -3.87 -10.29
C ILE A 42 18.11 -4.79 -9.24
N PHE A 43 16.79 -4.85 -9.24
CA PHE A 43 16.05 -5.63 -8.22
C PHE A 43 16.39 -7.13 -8.29
N ALA A 44 16.75 -7.64 -9.48
CA ALA A 44 17.20 -9.02 -9.67
C ALA A 44 18.43 -9.39 -8.84
N ASP A 45 19.24 -8.42 -8.37
CA ASP A 45 20.44 -8.63 -7.56
C ASP A 45 20.12 -8.91 -6.08
N LEU A 46 18.87 -8.69 -5.65
CA LEU A 46 18.42 -8.81 -4.24
C LEU A 46 18.94 -10.07 -3.53
N PRO A 47 18.95 -11.28 -4.14
CA PRO A 47 19.47 -12.48 -3.48
C PRO A 47 20.96 -12.43 -3.12
N ASN A 48 21.73 -11.50 -3.70
CA ASN A 48 23.16 -11.31 -3.39
C ASN A 48 23.40 -10.15 -2.41
N LEU A 49 22.39 -9.31 -2.19
CA LEU A 49 22.50 -8.08 -1.39
C LEU A 49 22.06 -8.27 0.06
N ILE A 50 21.16 -9.22 0.31
CA ILE A 50 20.64 -9.50 1.65
C ILE A 50 21.28 -10.76 2.26
N PRO A 51 21.47 -10.82 3.60
CA PRO A 51 22.05 -11.97 4.27
C PRO A 51 21.25 -13.26 4.06
N ALA A 52 21.94 -14.40 4.00
CA ALA A 52 21.27 -15.70 4.03
C ALA A 52 20.45 -15.86 5.33
N GLY A 53 19.33 -16.57 5.25
CA GLY A 53 18.43 -16.75 6.39
C GLY A 53 17.50 -15.55 6.66
N THR A 54 17.63 -14.45 5.93
CA THR A 54 16.70 -13.29 6.04
C THR A 54 15.25 -13.74 5.99
N ARG A 55 14.45 -13.21 6.92
CA ARG A 55 13.00 -13.41 7.00
C ARG A 55 12.28 -12.24 6.33
N LEU A 56 11.67 -12.48 5.18
CA LEU A 56 10.94 -11.48 4.41
C LEU A 56 9.47 -11.48 4.84
N PHE A 57 8.97 -10.34 5.32
CA PHE A 57 7.57 -10.14 5.69
C PHE A 57 6.88 -9.34 4.60
N ARG A 58 5.83 -9.93 3.99
CA ARG A 58 5.18 -9.41 2.80
C ARG A 58 3.69 -9.19 3.04
N ASN A 59 3.14 -8.13 2.46
CA ASN A 59 1.69 -7.94 2.41
C ASN A 59 1.13 -8.70 1.19
N ASP A 60 0.32 -9.73 1.43
CA ASP A 60 -0.31 -10.58 0.42
C ASP A 60 -1.70 -10.08 -0.03
N ALA A 61 -2.09 -8.88 0.39
CA ALA A 61 -3.38 -8.30 0.02
C ALA A 61 -3.53 -8.21 -1.50
N ALA A 62 -4.61 -8.80 -2.03
CA ALA A 62 -4.99 -8.67 -3.42
C ALA A 62 -5.83 -7.40 -3.63
N VAL A 63 -5.58 -6.71 -4.74
CA VAL A 63 -6.33 -5.49 -5.10
C VAL A 63 -7.68 -5.88 -5.69
N LEU A 64 -8.72 -5.34 -5.09
CA LEU A 64 -10.09 -5.44 -5.59
C LEU A 64 -10.27 -4.55 -6.82
N GLN A 65 -11.00 -5.00 -7.83
CA GLN A 65 -11.47 -4.15 -8.93
C GLN A 65 -12.59 -3.22 -8.43
N ALA A 66 -12.24 -2.39 -7.44
CA ALA A 66 -13.18 -1.67 -6.58
C ALA A 66 -13.91 -0.51 -7.26
N ARG A 67 -13.52 -0.10 -8.46
CA ARG A 67 -14.07 1.07 -9.14
C ARG A 67 -15.21 0.65 -10.08
N LEU A 68 -16.44 0.83 -9.61
CA LEU A 68 -17.66 0.57 -10.37
C LEU A 68 -18.15 1.84 -11.07
N ALA A 69 -18.55 1.72 -12.31
CA ALA A 69 -19.22 2.79 -13.05
C ALA A 69 -20.72 2.49 -13.11
N GLY A 70 -21.55 3.51 -12.90
CA GLY A 70 -23.01 3.41 -13.01
C GLY A 70 -23.63 4.67 -13.57
N THR A 71 -24.92 4.61 -13.85
CA THR A 71 -25.71 5.74 -14.32
C THR A 71 -26.90 5.94 -13.38
N ARG A 72 -27.19 7.19 -13.02
CA ARG A 72 -28.38 7.54 -12.26
C ARG A 72 -29.63 7.46 -13.14
N GLU A 73 -30.78 7.32 -12.54
CA GLU A 73 -32.09 7.38 -13.26
C GLU A 73 -32.25 8.67 -14.08
N THR A 74 -31.60 9.76 -13.65
CA THR A 74 -31.56 11.04 -14.37
C THR A 74 -30.53 11.10 -15.50
N GLY A 75 -29.86 9.99 -15.86
CA GLY A 75 -28.85 9.89 -16.91
C GLY A 75 -27.43 10.33 -16.50
N GLY A 76 -27.23 10.83 -15.29
CA GLY A 76 -25.90 11.28 -14.85
C GLY A 76 -24.98 10.12 -14.48
N LYS A 77 -23.72 10.14 -14.94
CA LYS A 77 -22.70 9.14 -14.59
C LYS A 77 -22.33 9.22 -13.10
N VAL A 78 -22.08 8.05 -12.51
CA VAL A 78 -21.56 7.89 -11.14
C VAL A 78 -20.36 6.94 -11.18
N GLU A 79 -19.30 7.32 -10.50
CA GLU A 79 -18.23 6.43 -10.13
C GLU A 79 -18.41 6.06 -8.64
N CYS A 80 -18.45 4.77 -8.36
CA CYS A 80 -18.56 4.22 -7.02
C CYS A 80 -17.31 3.39 -6.73
N LEU A 81 -16.54 3.79 -5.73
CA LEU A 81 -15.34 3.12 -5.32
C LEU A 81 -15.58 2.40 -4.00
N LEU A 82 -15.55 1.07 -4.03
CA LEU A 82 -15.69 0.22 -2.86
C LEU A 82 -14.48 0.39 -1.93
N LEU A 83 -14.72 0.62 -0.63
CA LEU A 83 -13.67 0.80 0.38
C LEU A 83 -13.61 -0.39 1.35
N ARG A 84 -14.72 -0.69 1.99
CA ARG A 84 -14.84 -1.74 3.01
C ARG A 84 -16.27 -2.28 3.08
N PRO A 85 -16.47 -3.55 3.45
CA PRO A 85 -17.80 -4.09 3.66
C PRO A 85 -18.51 -3.40 4.83
N GLY A 86 -19.83 -3.32 4.75
CA GLY A 86 -20.71 -2.94 5.85
C GLY A 86 -21.10 -4.16 6.70
N GLU A 87 -22.08 -3.98 7.58
CA GLU A 87 -22.54 -5.03 8.49
C GLU A 87 -23.23 -6.21 7.78
N ILE A 88 -23.79 -5.98 6.60
CA ILE A 88 -24.41 -7.03 5.78
C ILE A 88 -23.75 -7.11 4.41
N PRO A 89 -23.69 -8.29 3.77
CA PRO A 89 -22.93 -8.53 2.54
C PRO A 89 -23.29 -7.64 1.36
N THR A 90 -24.52 -7.12 1.32
CA THR A 90 -24.98 -6.21 0.26
C THR A 90 -24.65 -4.75 0.51
N ARG A 91 -24.09 -4.40 1.66
CA ARG A 91 -23.74 -3.02 2.03
C ARG A 91 -22.24 -2.82 2.03
N TRP A 92 -21.82 -1.71 1.44
CA TRP A 92 -20.40 -1.32 1.37
C TRP A 92 -20.23 0.16 1.61
N TRP A 93 -19.20 0.50 2.36
CA TRP A 93 -18.71 1.87 2.43
C TRP A 93 -17.95 2.21 1.15
N CYS A 94 -18.34 3.34 0.53
CA CYS A 94 -17.88 3.72 -0.80
C CYS A 94 -17.54 5.20 -0.86
N LEU A 95 -16.61 5.56 -1.75
CA LEU A 95 -16.50 6.94 -2.25
C LEU A 95 -17.33 7.06 -3.52
N LEU A 96 -18.10 8.16 -3.64
CA LEU A 96 -18.95 8.44 -4.78
C LEU A 96 -18.50 9.72 -5.50
N LYS A 97 -18.47 9.68 -6.83
CA LYS A 97 -18.19 10.86 -7.67
C LYS A 97 -19.24 10.96 -8.79
N PRO A 98 -20.04 12.06 -8.81
CA PRO A 98 -20.17 13.14 -7.83
C PRO A 98 -20.97 12.72 -6.58
N GLY A 99 -20.40 12.89 -5.38
CA GLY A 99 -20.96 12.36 -4.14
C GLY A 99 -22.36 12.88 -3.80
N LYS A 100 -22.54 14.21 -3.70
CA LYS A 100 -23.83 14.84 -3.37
C LYS A 100 -24.95 14.46 -4.34
N LYS A 101 -24.64 14.39 -5.65
CA LYS A 101 -25.64 14.04 -6.68
C LYS A 101 -25.96 12.55 -6.71
N ALA A 102 -25.02 11.69 -6.38
CA ALA A 102 -25.23 10.24 -6.30
C ALA A 102 -26.05 9.84 -5.08
N ALA A 103 -25.97 10.59 -3.98
CA ALA A 103 -26.70 10.35 -2.76
C ALA A 103 -28.21 10.59 -2.88
N SER A 104 -28.67 11.29 -3.91
CA SER A 104 -30.09 11.57 -4.15
C SER A 104 -30.69 10.61 -5.19
N GLY A 105 -31.02 9.39 -4.81
CA GLY A 105 -31.65 8.41 -5.69
C GLY A 105 -30.85 7.13 -5.88
N THR A 106 -31.14 6.41 -6.94
CA THR A 106 -30.46 5.18 -7.30
C THR A 106 -29.52 5.38 -8.49
N PHE A 107 -28.51 4.51 -8.56
CA PHE A 107 -27.59 4.42 -9.69
C PHE A 107 -27.21 2.96 -9.93
N GLY A 108 -26.67 2.66 -11.08
CA GLY A 108 -26.23 1.29 -11.39
C GLY A 108 -26.01 1.05 -12.86
N VAL A 109 -25.93 -0.23 -13.21
CA VAL A 109 -25.86 -0.75 -14.58
C VAL A 109 -27.06 -1.68 -14.80
N PRO A 110 -27.97 -1.39 -15.72
CA PRO A 110 -29.13 -2.23 -15.96
C PRO A 110 -28.77 -3.70 -16.16
N GLY A 111 -29.46 -4.58 -15.44
CA GLY A 111 -29.22 -6.03 -15.51
C GLY A 111 -27.98 -6.54 -14.75
N VAL A 112 -27.13 -5.66 -14.22
CA VAL A 112 -25.91 -6.04 -13.48
C VAL A 112 -26.03 -5.70 -12.00
N TYR A 113 -26.28 -4.44 -11.66
CA TYR A 113 -26.53 -4.02 -10.29
C TYR A 113 -27.32 -2.72 -10.22
N ARG A 114 -28.05 -2.54 -9.12
CA ARG A 114 -28.65 -1.27 -8.69
C ARG A 114 -28.14 -0.94 -7.29
N ALA A 115 -27.90 0.34 -7.02
CA ALA A 115 -27.35 0.77 -5.76
C ALA A 115 -28.02 2.04 -5.27
N ARG A 116 -28.14 2.17 -3.93
CA ARG A 116 -28.63 3.39 -3.27
C ARG A 116 -27.80 3.72 -2.06
N VAL A 117 -27.67 5.00 -1.75
CA VAL A 117 -27.03 5.45 -0.52
C VAL A 117 -28.00 5.28 0.64
N ILE A 118 -27.54 4.66 1.73
CA ILE A 118 -28.32 4.46 2.96
C ILE A 118 -27.88 5.43 4.04
N ASP A 119 -26.56 5.66 4.16
CA ASP A 119 -25.96 6.47 5.20
C ASP A 119 -24.73 7.21 4.68
N LYS A 120 -24.26 8.18 5.45
CA LYS A 120 -23.07 8.97 5.11
C LYS A 120 -22.27 9.30 6.36
N GLU A 121 -21.00 8.99 6.33
CA GLU A 121 -20.00 9.40 7.31
C GLU A 121 -19.22 10.59 6.77
N ILE A 122 -19.13 11.67 7.55
CA ILE A 122 -18.36 12.86 7.18
C ILE A 122 -16.98 12.70 7.77
N CYS A 123 -15.95 12.59 6.91
CA CYS A 123 -14.57 12.58 7.36
C CYS A 123 -14.13 13.99 7.75
N GLU A 124 -13.37 14.13 8.83
CA GLU A 124 -12.85 15.41 9.35
C GLU A 124 -12.05 16.21 8.31
N GLU A 125 -11.48 15.54 7.31
CA GLU A 125 -10.63 16.14 6.26
C GLU A 125 -11.39 16.68 5.04
N GLY A 126 -12.72 16.71 5.07
CA GLY A 126 -13.52 17.22 3.94
C GLY A 126 -13.69 16.17 2.85
N GLY A 127 -14.73 15.43 2.93
CA GLY A 127 -15.17 14.33 2.07
C GLY A 127 -16.20 13.53 2.83
N GLY A 128 -16.88 12.58 2.20
CA GLY A 128 -17.79 11.67 2.89
C GLY A 128 -17.66 10.30 2.32
N GLU A 129 -17.58 9.33 3.20
CA GLU A 129 -17.85 7.94 2.85
C GLU A 129 -19.36 7.72 2.87
N TYR A 130 -19.85 6.95 1.93
CA TYR A 130 -21.25 6.64 1.77
C TYR A 130 -21.48 5.16 2.02
N LEU A 131 -22.39 4.81 2.91
CA LEU A 131 -22.87 3.43 3.02
C LEU A 131 -23.86 3.18 1.89
N VAL A 132 -23.47 2.32 0.96
CA VAL A 132 -24.23 2.02 -0.26
C VAL A 132 -24.78 0.60 -0.15
N GLU A 133 -26.07 0.44 -0.37
CA GLU A 133 -26.72 -0.85 -0.50
C GLU A 133 -26.85 -1.23 -1.97
N PHE A 134 -26.42 -2.43 -2.29
CA PHE A 134 -26.41 -2.99 -3.64
C PHE A 134 -27.49 -4.06 -3.78
N GLU A 135 -28.22 -4.01 -4.88
CA GLU A 135 -29.16 -5.04 -5.33
C GLU A 135 -28.56 -5.66 -6.60
N MET A 136 -28.30 -6.96 -6.57
CA MET A 136 -27.73 -7.72 -7.68
C MET A 136 -28.69 -8.82 -8.13
N PRO A 137 -28.98 -8.93 -9.43
CA PRO A 137 -29.77 -10.03 -9.93
C PRO A 137 -29.00 -11.36 -9.85
N GLY A 138 -29.73 -12.47 -9.70
CA GLY A 138 -29.16 -13.81 -9.77
C GLY A 138 -28.31 -14.25 -8.58
N GLY A 139 -28.44 -13.58 -7.41
CA GLY A 139 -27.74 -13.97 -6.18
C GLY A 139 -26.23 -13.69 -6.17
N LYS A 140 -25.73 -12.86 -7.08
CA LYS A 140 -24.33 -12.40 -7.10
C LYS A 140 -24.01 -11.56 -5.86
N SER A 141 -22.77 -11.63 -5.39
CA SER A 141 -22.24 -10.72 -4.38
C SER A 141 -21.74 -9.40 -5.01
N VAL A 142 -21.47 -8.39 -4.18
CA VAL A 142 -20.83 -7.14 -4.61
C VAL A 142 -19.44 -7.42 -5.20
N LEU A 143 -18.72 -8.39 -4.65
CA LEU A 143 -17.40 -8.81 -5.14
C LEU A 143 -17.47 -9.47 -6.51
N ASP A 144 -18.52 -10.27 -6.80
CA ASP A 144 -18.73 -10.86 -8.13
C ASP A 144 -18.95 -9.79 -9.18
N VAL A 145 -19.78 -8.78 -8.86
CA VAL A 145 -20.00 -7.62 -9.74
C VAL A 145 -18.71 -6.83 -9.93
N ALA A 146 -17.94 -6.61 -8.86
CA ALA A 146 -16.66 -5.92 -8.94
C ALA A 146 -15.65 -6.70 -9.83
N ALA A 147 -15.61 -8.01 -9.72
CA ALA A 147 -14.74 -8.86 -10.56
C ALA A 147 -15.14 -8.84 -12.04
N GLU A 148 -16.45 -8.73 -12.33
CA GLU A 148 -17.01 -8.76 -13.70
C GLU A 148 -16.82 -7.44 -14.44
N ILE A 149 -17.25 -6.32 -13.84
CA ILE A 149 -17.30 -5.01 -14.50
C ILE A 149 -16.45 -3.91 -13.84
N GLY A 150 -15.89 -4.20 -12.68
CA GLY A 150 -15.07 -3.23 -11.95
C GLY A 150 -13.74 -2.96 -12.63
N LYS A 151 -13.17 -1.80 -12.30
CA LYS A 151 -11.83 -1.40 -12.72
C LYS A 151 -10.91 -1.30 -11.50
N LEU A 152 -9.62 -1.53 -11.73
CA LEU A 152 -8.62 -1.32 -10.68
C LEU A 152 -8.59 0.16 -10.25
N PRO A 153 -8.56 0.44 -8.95
CA PRO A 153 -8.45 1.79 -8.41
C PRO A 153 -6.99 2.24 -8.43
N LEU A 154 -6.44 2.49 -9.62
CA LEU A 154 -5.08 3.00 -9.76
C LEU A 154 -4.92 4.34 -9.02
N PRO A 155 -3.74 4.60 -8.45
CA PRO A 155 -3.44 5.88 -7.81
C PRO A 155 -3.61 7.08 -8.76
N PRO A 156 -3.95 8.27 -8.24
CA PRO A 156 -4.29 9.43 -9.07
C PRO A 156 -3.14 9.96 -9.94
N TYR A 157 -1.88 9.68 -9.57
CA TYR A 157 -0.70 10.10 -10.33
C TYR A 157 -0.40 9.20 -11.54
N ILE A 158 -1.13 8.08 -11.72
CA ILE A 158 -1.11 7.30 -12.97
C ILE A 158 -2.12 7.93 -13.91
N GLU A 159 -1.74 9.07 -14.46
CA GLU A 159 -2.52 9.86 -15.41
C GLU A 159 -1.99 9.62 -16.82
N ARG A 160 -2.37 8.51 -17.43
CA ARG A 160 -1.98 8.27 -18.81
C ARG A 160 -2.75 9.19 -19.74
N SER A 161 -2.07 10.17 -20.29
CA SER A 161 -2.55 10.87 -21.50
C SER A 161 -2.72 9.80 -22.57
N ARG A 162 -3.94 9.33 -22.80
CA ARG A 162 -4.21 8.27 -23.77
C ARG A 162 -3.87 8.79 -25.16
N PRO A 163 -2.82 8.32 -25.83
CA PRO A 163 -2.81 8.37 -27.29
C PRO A 163 -4.06 7.58 -27.72
N GLN A 164 -4.83 8.12 -28.64
CA GLN A 164 -6.07 7.49 -29.12
C GLN A 164 -5.81 6.01 -29.42
N GLY A 165 -6.48 5.11 -28.66
CA GLY A 165 -6.49 3.69 -28.91
C GLY A 165 -5.67 2.76 -27.99
N GLN A 166 -4.85 3.26 -27.05
CA GLN A 166 -4.09 2.40 -26.15
C GLN A 166 -4.90 2.07 -24.88
N ASP A 167 -5.28 0.81 -24.69
CA ASP A 167 -5.92 0.29 -23.48
C ASP A 167 -4.89 -0.48 -22.63
N PHE A 168 -4.64 0.03 -21.42
CA PHE A 168 -3.72 -0.57 -20.45
C PHE A 168 -4.42 -1.46 -19.42
N SER A 169 -5.72 -1.68 -19.56
CA SER A 169 -6.52 -2.38 -18.54
C SER A 169 -6.02 -3.81 -18.27
N ALA A 170 -5.66 -4.55 -19.32
CA ALA A 170 -5.12 -5.90 -19.18
C ALA A 170 -3.75 -5.90 -18.50
N LEU A 171 -2.86 -4.97 -18.89
CA LEU A 171 -1.55 -4.79 -18.27
C LEU A 171 -1.69 -4.45 -16.78
N ASP A 172 -2.57 -3.53 -16.42
CA ASP A 172 -2.78 -3.12 -15.03
C ASP A 172 -3.36 -4.26 -14.20
N LYS A 173 -4.34 -4.99 -14.75
CA LYS A 173 -4.93 -6.16 -14.08
C LYS A 173 -3.89 -7.23 -13.72
N GLU A 174 -2.89 -7.42 -14.56
CA GLU A 174 -1.79 -8.34 -14.32
C GLU A 174 -0.72 -7.72 -13.41
N ARG A 175 -0.30 -6.47 -13.69
CA ARG A 175 0.92 -5.89 -13.14
C ARG A 175 0.71 -5.09 -11.85
N TYR A 176 -0.52 -4.61 -11.58
CA TYR A 176 -0.86 -3.93 -10.32
C TYR A 176 -1.33 -4.92 -9.24
N GLN A 177 -0.77 -6.12 -9.27
CA GLN A 177 -0.90 -7.19 -8.28
C GLN A 177 0.47 -7.80 -8.02
N THR A 178 0.76 -8.18 -6.77
CA THR A 178 1.94 -8.98 -6.47
C THR A 178 1.75 -10.42 -6.96
N VAL A 179 2.84 -11.14 -7.25
CA VAL A 179 2.76 -12.55 -7.67
C VAL A 179 2.27 -13.47 -6.54
N TYR A 180 2.38 -13.03 -5.30
CA TYR A 180 1.96 -13.75 -4.10
C TYR A 180 0.66 -13.21 -3.48
N ALA A 181 -0.09 -12.37 -4.20
CA ALA A 181 -1.37 -11.84 -3.73
C ALA A 181 -2.41 -12.95 -3.53
N ARG A 182 -3.16 -12.89 -2.43
CA ARG A 182 -4.27 -13.81 -2.11
C ARG A 182 -5.50 -13.44 -2.92
N ARG A 183 -5.54 -13.87 -4.17
CA ARG A 183 -6.55 -13.47 -5.17
C ARG A 183 -7.95 -13.96 -4.86
N GLU A 184 -8.09 -14.99 -4.03
CA GLU A 184 -9.37 -15.55 -3.59
C GLU A 184 -10.12 -14.62 -2.63
N GLU A 185 -9.37 -13.75 -1.94
CA GLU A 185 -9.91 -12.81 -0.95
C GLU A 185 -9.41 -11.38 -1.25
N PRO A 186 -9.86 -10.73 -2.34
CA PRO A 186 -9.43 -9.38 -2.66
C PRO A 186 -10.01 -8.38 -1.65
N VAL A 187 -9.13 -7.66 -0.95
CA VAL A 187 -9.51 -6.82 0.20
C VAL A 187 -8.93 -5.40 0.15
N ALA A 188 -7.98 -5.14 -0.75
CA ALA A 188 -7.26 -3.88 -0.77
C ALA A 188 -7.74 -2.96 -1.89
N ALA A 189 -7.83 -1.65 -1.60
CA ALA A 189 -8.06 -0.62 -2.60
C ALA A 189 -6.77 -0.21 -3.34
N ALA A 190 -5.60 -0.62 -2.86
CA ALA A 190 -4.31 -0.36 -3.50
C ALA A 190 -3.34 -1.54 -3.31
N ALA A 191 -2.44 -1.73 -4.29
CA ALA A 191 -1.41 -2.77 -4.21
C ALA A 191 -0.33 -2.43 -3.17
N PRO A 192 0.27 -3.44 -2.50
CA PRO A 192 1.51 -3.26 -1.75
C PRO A 192 2.68 -3.13 -2.73
N THR A 193 2.92 -1.90 -3.19
CA THR A 193 3.68 -1.60 -4.43
C THR A 193 5.14 -2.05 -4.39
N ALA A 194 5.79 -2.08 -3.22
CA ALA A 194 7.13 -2.64 -3.09
C ALA A 194 7.20 -4.15 -3.43
N GLY A 195 6.08 -4.84 -3.32
CA GLY A 195 5.96 -6.24 -3.72
C GLY A 195 5.84 -6.47 -5.23
N LEU A 196 5.55 -5.42 -6.01
CA LEU A 196 5.38 -5.53 -7.46
C LEU A 196 6.67 -5.87 -8.21
N HIS A 197 7.82 -5.65 -7.58
CA HIS A 197 9.15 -5.94 -8.13
C HIS A 197 9.51 -7.43 -8.11
N PHE A 198 8.83 -8.23 -7.28
CA PHE A 198 9.09 -9.66 -7.20
C PHE A 198 8.46 -10.41 -8.36
N SER A 199 9.21 -11.34 -8.94
CA SER A 199 8.73 -12.40 -9.84
C SER A 199 8.81 -13.75 -9.13
N ASP A 200 8.05 -14.75 -9.61
CA ASP A 200 8.12 -16.11 -9.07
C ASP A 200 9.53 -16.68 -9.17
N ALA A 201 10.23 -16.39 -10.26
CA ALA A 201 11.63 -16.80 -10.47
C ALA A 201 12.56 -16.19 -9.42
N LEU A 202 12.38 -14.90 -9.07
CA LEU A 202 13.18 -14.24 -8.03
C LEU A 202 12.86 -14.79 -6.64
N LEU A 203 11.59 -15.03 -6.32
CA LEU A 203 11.18 -15.65 -5.05
C LEU A 203 11.80 -17.03 -4.88
N LYS A 204 11.82 -17.85 -5.93
CA LYS A 204 12.47 -19.15 -5.93
C LYS A 204 13.97 -19.04 -5.65
N LYS A 205 14.68 -18.11 -6.30
CA LYS A 205 16.12 -17.86 -6.05
C LYS A 205 16.40 -17.45 -4.60
N LEU A 206 15.53 -16.63 -4.01
CA LEU A 206 15.63 -16.22 -2.60
C LEU A 206 15.49 -17.44 -1.68
N GLN A 207 14.50 -18.32 -1.95
CA GLN A 207 14.30 -19.56 -1.18
C GLN A 207 15.49 -20.51 -1.30
N GLU A 208 16.04 -20.70 -2.51
CA GLU A 208 17.22 -21.53 -2.76
C GLU A 208 18.45 -21.01 -2.00
N LYS A 209 18.53 -19.72 -1.70
CA LYS A 209 19.56 -19.10 -0.85
C LYS A 209 19.21 -19.09 0.65
N GLY A 210 18.18 -19.82 1.07
CA GLY A 210 17.80 -20.00 2.47
C GLY A 210 16.98 -18.86 3.07
N MET A 211 16.50 -17.90 2.28
CA MET A 211 15.59 -16.86 2.75
C MET A 211 14.18 -17.41 2.92
N ARG A 212 13.45 -16.92 3.92
CA ARG A 212 12.10 -17.39 4.24
C ARG A 212 11.09 -16.27 4.09
N MET A 213 9.93 -16.56 3.52
CA MET A 213 8.85 -15.63 3.28
C MET A 213 7.71 -15.86 4.26
N PHE A 214 7.20 -14.76 4.82
CA PHE A 214 6.09 -14.73 5.76
C PHE A 214 5.08 -13.71 5.30
N ASP A 215 3.84 -14.14 5.11
CA ASP A 215 2.79 -13.29 4.61
C ASP A 215 1.95 -12.74 5.78
N LEU A 216 1.54 -11.50 5.64
CA LEU A 216 0.52 -10.82 6.42
C LEU A 216 -0.41 -10.08 5.47
N THR A 217 -1.63 -9.79 5.88
CA THR A 217 -2.58 -9.05 5.05
C THR A 217 -2.86 -7.70 5.71
N LEU A 218 -2.58 -6.60 5.03
CA LEU A 218 -3.03 -5.27 5.43
C LEU A 218 -3.88 -4.70 4.31
N HIS A 219 -5.08 -4.26 4.66
CA HIS A 219 -6.07 -3.68 3.74
C HIS A 219 -5.67 -2.24 3.42
N VAL A 220 -4.86 -2.07 2.37
CA VAL A 220 -4.36 -0.75 1.97
C VAL A 220 -5.52 0.11 1.47
N GLY A 221 -5.75 1.23 2.15
CA GLY A 221 -6.73 2.23 1.75
C GLY A 221 -6.15 3.28 0.79
N LEU A 222 -7.03 4.06 0.15
CA LEU A 222 -6.61 5.15 -0.76
C LEU A 222 -5.92 6.31 -0.03
N GLY A 223 -6.13 6.46 1.26
CA GLY A 223 -5.51 7.48 2.08
C GLY A 223 -3.98 7.45 2.06
N THR A 224 -3.39 6.26 1.81
CA THR A 224 -1.95 6.08 1.70
C THR A 224 -1.31 6.92 0.57
N PHE A 225 -2.08 7.33 -0.43
CA PHE A 225 -1.61 8.15 -1.55
C PHE A 225 -1.93 9.65 -1.40
N GLN A 226 -2.44 10.07 -0.25
CA GLN A 226 -2.72 11.48 -0.01
C GLN A 226 -1.54 12.16 0.66
N PRO A 227 -1.18 13.39 0.26
CA PRO A 227 -0.20 14.17 1.00
C PRO A 227 -0.80 14.62 2.34
N ILE A 228 0.07 14.89 3.30
CA ILE A 228 -0.30 15.48 4.58
C ILE A 228 -0.86 16.88 4.34
N LYS A 229 -2.07 17.17 4.84
CA LYS A 229 -2.75 18.45 4.62
C LYS A 229 -2.55 19.43 5.78
N SER A 230 -2.21 18.94 6.97
CA SER A 230 -1.91 19.77 8.12
C SER A 230 -0.57 20.51 7.97
N ALA A 231 -0.39 21.64 8.62
CA ALA A 231 0.87 22.38 8.63
C ALA A 231 1.99 21.63 9.36
N THR A 232 1.62 20.80 10.34
CA THR A 232 2.57 20.00 11.12
C THR A 232 2.29 18.53 11.01
N ILE A 233 3.33 17.71 11.14
CA ILE A 233 3.25 16.25 11.10
C ILE A 233 2.31 15.73 12.18
N GLU A 234 2.45 16.23 13.41
CA GLU A 234 1.67 15.81 14.59
C GLU A 234 0.17 16.13 14.45
N GLY A 235 -0.16 17.16 13.67
CA GLY A 235 -1.55 17.56 13.41
C GLY A 235 -2.27 16.70 12.37
N HIS A 236 -1.56 15.76 11.74
CA HIS A 236 -2.18 14.87 10.74
C HIS A 236 -2.84 13.66 11.40
N SER A 237 -4.11 13.42 11.05
CA SER A 237 -4.83 12.20 11.46
C SER A 237 -4.53 11.07 10.48
N ILE A 238 -3.81 10.04 10.93
CA ILE A 238 -3.47 8.89 10.09
C ILE A 238 -4.69 7.98 9.87
N HIS A 239 -4.88 7.51 8.65
CA HIS A 239 -5.91 6.53 8.35
C HIS A 239 -5.64 5.21 9.06
N LYS A 240 -6.70 4.64 9.62
CA LYS A 240 -6.69 3.31 10.23
C LYS A 240 -6.84 2.25 9.16
N GLU A 241 -6.01 1.22 9.20
CA GLU A 241 -6.02 0.11 8.24
C GLU A 241 -6.09 -1.22 8.97
N PHE A 242 -7.05 -2.05 8.59
CA PHE A 242 -7.20 -3.38 9.17
C PHE A 242 -6.08 -4.30 8.68
N TYR A 243 -5.54 -5.13 9.57
CA TYR A 243 -4.55 -6.13 9.20
C TYR A 243 -4.78 -7.48 9.90
N THR A 244 -4.29 -8.54 9.28
CA THR A 244 -4.20 -9.87 9.87
C THR A 244 -2.78 -10.41 9.78
N ILE A 245 -2.34 -11.09 10.84
CA ILE A 245 -1.05 -11.79 10.89
C ILE A 245 -1.34 -13.24 11.24
N PRO A 246 -1.10 -14.20 10.32
CA PRO A 246 -1.24 -15.62 10.58
C PRO A 246 -0.35 -16.10 11.73
N ALA A 247 -0.75 -17.15 12.43
CA ALA A 247 -0.03 -17.67 13.60
C ALA A 247 1.45 -17.99 13.29
N GLY A 248 1.75 -18.59 12.14
CA GLY A 248 3.12 -18.89 11.72
C GLY A 248 3.96 -17.63 11.48
N THR A 249 3.41 -16.62 10.84
CA THR A 249 4.06 -15.31 10.63
C THR A 249 4.29 -14.60 11.95
N ARG A 250 3.32 -14.65 12.85
CA ARG A 250 3.44 -14.11 14.20
C ARG A 250 4.60 -14.73 14.96
N CYS A 251 4.71 -16.08 15.02
CA CYS A 251 5.80 -16.76 15.70
C CYS A 251 7.17 -16.30 15.22
N GLU A 252 7.31 -16.03 13.92
CA GLU A 252 8.58 -15.56 13.35
C GLU A 252 8.83 -14.06 13.61
N LEU A 253 7.80 -13.24 13.75
CA LEU A 253 7.95 -11.86 14.21
C LEU A 253 8.39 -11.77 15.67
N GLU A 254 7.87 -12.66 16.50
CA GLU A 254 8.18 -12.74 17.94
C GLU A 254 9.54 -13.38 18.24
N ARG A 255 10.15 -14.03 17.25
CA ARG A 255 11.42 -14.73 17.42
C ARG A 255 12.58 -13.76 17.48
N GLU A 256 13.28 -13.72 18.59
CA GLU A 256 14.50 -12.96 18.84
C GLU A 256 15.73 -13.70 18.32
N ASP A 257 15.85 -13.83 17.00
CA ASP A 257 17.00 -14.46 16.36
C ASP A 257 17.72 -13.43 15.48
N LEU A 258 18.78 -12.86 16.02
CA LEU A 258 19.60 -11.85 15.34
C LEU A 258 20.39 -12.41 14.15
N ALA A 259 20.58 -13.74 14.08
CA ALA A 259 21.26 -14.38 12.94
C ALA A 259 20.40 -14.42 11.67
N ALA A 260 19.08 -14.19 11.79
CA ALA A 260 18.13 -14.18 10.68
C ALA A 260 17.33 -12.86 10.70
N PRO A 261 17.88 -11.77 10.14
CA PRO A 261 17.24 -10.46 10.23
C PRO A 261 15.88 -10.43 9.53
N ARG A 262 15.01 -9.52 10.01
CA ARG A 262 13.67 -9.29 9.46
C ARG A 262 13.73 -8.18 8.40
N LEU A 263 13.21 -8.48 7.22
CA LEU A 263 13.09 -7.55 6.11
C LEU A 263 11.60 -7.28 5.86
N ALA A 264 11.18 -6.04 6.03
CA ALA A 264 9.83 -5.61 5.66
C ALA A 264 9.76 -5.29 4.17
N VAL A 265 8.89 -5.97 3.44
CA VAL A 265 8.61 -5.68 2.02
C VAL A 265 7.47 -4.68 1.95
N GLY A 266 7.84 -3.41 1.83
CA GLY A 266 6.93 -2.27 1.77
C GLY A 266 6.61 -1.64 3.13
N THR A 267 6.27 -0.36 3.07
CA THR A 267 5.84 0.42 4.25
C THR A 267 4.56 -0.11 4.87
N THR A 268 3.69 -0.77 4.09
CA THR A 268 2.46 -1.41 4.55
C THR A 268 2.75 -2.62 5.45
N SER A 269 3.68 -3.49 5.04
CA SER A 269 4.14 -4.61 5.88
C SER A 269 4.78 -4.09 7.15
N LEU A 270 5.70 -3.12 7.04
CA LEU A 270 6.36 -2.54 8.21
C LEU A 270 5.35 -1.92 9.18
N ARG A 271 4.34 -1.22 8.69
CA ARG A 271 3.33 -0.60 9.55
C ARG A 271 2.52 -1.62 10.34
N ALA A 272 2.11 -2.73 9.73
CA ALA A 272 1.41 -3.82 10.42
C ALA A 272 2.31 -4.51 11.46
N MET A 273 3.56 -4.81 11.07
CA MET A 273 4.55 -5.41 11.96
C MET A 273 4.81 -4.51 13.18
N GLU A 274 4.98 -3.21 12.96
CA GLU A 274 5.30 -2.25 14.02
C GLU A 274 4.11 -2.02 14.96
N ASP A 275 2.88 -1.90 14.43
CA ASP A 275 1.65 -1.79 15.24
C ASP A 275 1.51 -3.02 16.15
N PHE A 276 1.64 -4.22 15.58
CA PHE A 276 1.60 -5.47 16.34
C PHE A 276 2.68 -5.52 17.42
N THR A 277 3.93 -5.23 17.07
CA THR A 277 5.07 -5.32 17.99
C THR A 277 4.91 -4.37 19.18
N ARG A 278 4.47 -3.13 18.94
CA ARG A 278 4.23 -2.13 20.00
C ARG A 278 3.05 -2.48 20.88
N ARG A 279 1.93 -2.89 20.29
CA ARG A 279 0.74 -3.31 21.06
C ARG A 279 1.04 -4.51 21.94
N ARG A 280 1.77 -5.50 21.40
CA ARG A 280 2.20 -6.67 22.19
C ARG A 280 3.10 -6.25 23.35
N ALA A 281 4.11 -5.42 23.11
CA ALA A 281 5.02 -4.93 24.14
C ALA A 281 4.29 -4.11 25.24
N ALA A 282 3.21 -3.41 24.86
CA ALA A 282 2.36 -2.68 25.79
C ALA A 282 1.35 -3.56 26.55
N GLY A 283 1.27 -4.87 26.25
CA GLY A 283 0.30 -5.78 26.86
C GLY A 283 -1.14 -5.52 26.44
N ASP A 284 -1.36 -5.04 25.20
CA ASP A 284 -2.69 -4.74 24.70
C ASP A 284 -3.60 -5.99 24.73
N PRO A 285 -4.74 -5.96 25.48
CA PRO A 285 -5.62 -7.11 25.62
C PRO A 285 -6.32 -7.53 24.32
N LEU A 286 -6.32 -6.68 23.29
CA LEU A 286 -6.85 -7.01 21.98
C LEU A 286 -5.89 -7.88 21.15
N ILE A 287 -4.63 -8.02 21.57
CA ILE A 287 -3.69 -8.96 20.96
C ILE A 287 -3.80 -10.29 21.71
N PRO A 288 -4.31 -11.35 21.07
CA PRO A 288 -4.47 -12.65 21.74
C PRO A 288 -3.12 -13.22 22.19
N PRO A 289 -3.06 -14.02 23.25
CA PRO A 289 -1.80 -14.58 23.77
C PRO A 289 -1.11 -15.53 22.76
N SER A 290 -1.87 -16.13 21.85
CA SER A 290 -1.37 -17.03 20.80
C SER A 290 -2.30 -17.03 19.58
N GLY A 291 -1.89 -17.68 18.50
CA GLY A 291 -2.69 -17.81 17.29
C GLY A 291 -2.53 -16.61 16.33
N SER A 292 -3.45 -16.49 15.40
CA SER A 292 -3.49 -15.39 14.45
C SER A 292 -3.91 -14.09 15.13
N VAL A 293 -3.46 -12.97 14.57
CA VAL A 293 -3.82 -11.61 15.02
C VAL A 293 -4.70 -10.96 13.98
N ALA A 294 -5.76 -10.30 14.42
CA ALA A 294 -6.59 -9.43 13.60
C ALA A 294 -6.78 -8.11 14.35
N ALA A 295 -6.30 -7.01 13.77
CA ALA A 295 -6.29 -5.72 14.44
C ALA A 295 -6.34 -4.57 13.43
N THR A 296 -6.43 -3.34 13.95
CA THR A 296 -6.43 -2.13 13.13
C THR A 296 -5.21 -1.30 13.46
N ALA A 297 -4.33 -1.09 12.49
CA ALA A 297 -3.16 -0.24 12.62
C ALA A 297 -3.58 1.23 12.57
N GLY A 298 -3.43 1.90 13.69
CA GLY A 298 -3.60 3.35 13.84
C GLY A 298 -2.30 4.09 14.11
N ILE A 299 -1.19 3.37 14.04
CA ILE A 299 0.14 3.94 14.32
C ILE A 299 0.58 4.90 13.23
N TYR A 300 1.06 6.07 13.66
CA TYR A 300 1.72 7.05 12.81
C TYR A 300 3.21 7.11 13.17
N ILE A 301 4.06 6.67 12.24
CA ILE A 301 5.50 6.59 12.44
C ILE A 301 6.17 7.77 11.74
N TYR A 302 6.84 8.62 12.55
CA TYR A 302 7.60 9.77 12.07
C TYR A 302 8.79 10.03 13.01
N PRO A 303 9.86 10.72 12.55
CA PRO A 303 11.02 10.99 13.38
C PRO A 303 10.67 11.78 14.66
N PRO A 304 11.26 11.44 15.81
CA PRO A 304 12.38 10.52 16.00
C PRO A 304 12.00 9.08 16.38
N SER A 305 10.89 8.55 15.87
CA SER A 305 10.44 7.19 16.21
C SER A 305 11.49 6.12 15.89
N LYS A 306 11.66 5.17 16.81
CA LYS A 306 12.46 3.96 16.57
C LYS A 306 11.59 2.86 15.94
N ILE A 307 12.14 2.11 15.01
CA ILE A 307 11.53 0.90 14.45
C ILE A 307 11.97 -0.31 15.28
N LEU A 308 11.02 -1.15 15.68
CA LEU A 308 11.23 -2.30 16.57
C LEU A 308 11.06 -3.64 15.84
N SER A 309 10.33 -3.63 14.72
CA SER A 309 9.82 -4.85 14.09
C SER A 309 10.65 -5.36 12.92
N ALA A 310 11.59 -4.57 12.38
CA ALA A 310 12.41 -4.96 11.23
C ALA A 310 13.78 -4.28 11.27
N GLU A 311 14.80 -4.98 10.79
CA GLU A 311 16.17 -4.49 10.63
C GLU A 311 16.44 -3.98 9.22
N MET A 312 15.65 -4.43 8.24
CA MET A 312 15.80 -4.06 6.81
C MET A 312 14.44 -3.74 6.20
N MET A 313 14.44 -2.94 5.15
CA MET A 313 13.21 -2.58 4.44
C MET A 313 13.42 -2.46 2.93
N ILE A 314 12.47 -2.96 2.14
CA ILE A 314 12.31 -2.61 0.72
C ILE A 314 11.14 -1.63 0.61
N THR A 315 11.32 -0.54 -0.13
CA THR A 315 10.27 0.45 -0.35
C THR A 315 10.39 1.09 -1.73
N ASN A 316 9.29 1.69 -2.22
CA ASN A 316 9.33 2.56 -3.40
C ASN A 316 9.79 3.98 -3.01
N PHE A 317 10.03 4.83 -4.01
CA PHE A 317 10.18 6.27 -3.81
C PHE A 317 8.80 6.92 -3.68
N HIS A 318 8.59 7.70 -2.61
CA HIS A 318 7.27 8.20 -2.19
C HIS A 318 7.03 9.66 -2.58
N LEU A 319 5.74 10.07 -2.52
CA LEU A 319 5.33 11.45 -2.77
C LEU A 319 5.94 12.42 -1.76
N PRO A 320 6.23 13.67 -2.16
CA PRO A 320 6.59 14.73 -1.22
C PRO A 320 5.47 14.95 -0.20
N LYS A 321 5.84 15.34 1.02
CA LYS A 321 4.91 15.63 2.13
C LYS A 321 3.98 14.45 2.46
N SER A 322 4.43 13.21 2.30
CA SER A 322 3.64 12.01 2.61
C SER A 322 4.02 11.39 3.95
N THR A 323 3.06 10.72 4.58
CA THR A 323 3.29 9.92 5.79
C THR A 323 4.32 8.81 5.59
N LEU A 324 4.48 8.36 4.34
CA LEU A 324 5.45 7.33 3.97
C LEU A 324 6.89 7.86 4.00
N MET A 325 7.12 9.13 3.61
CA MET A 325 8.43 9.77 3.80
C MET A 325 8.79 9.89 5.28
N CYS A 326 7.81 10.19 6.14
CA CYS A 326 8.02 10.24 7.59
C CYS A 326 8.48 8.88 8.12
N LEU A 327 7.80 7.80 7.73
CA LEU A 327 8.15 6.44 8.14
C LEU A 327 9.55 6.05 7.66
N VAL A 328 9.88 6.29 6.38
CA VAL A 328 11.22 5.96 5.83
C VAL A 328 12.31 6.78 6.50
N SER A 329 12.07 8.06 6.78
CA SER A 329 13.03 8.89 7.53
C SER A 329 13.31 8.34 8.93
N SER A 330 12.28 7.84 9.63
CA SER A 330 12.44 7.17 10.93
C SER A 330 13.23 5.88 10.84
N PHE A 331 13.07 5.14 9.74
CA PHE A 331 13.80 3.90 9.51
C PHE A 331 15.31 4.16 9.28
N LEU A 332 15.64 5.22 8.54
CA LEU A 332 17.03 5.58 8.23
C LEU A 332 17.85 5.95 9.47
N THR A 333 17.27 6.70 10.41
CA THR A 333 17.97 7.10 11.64
C THR A 333 17.03 6.99 12.84
N PRO A 334 16.94 5.81 13.46
CA PRO A 334 16.13 5.64 14.67
C PRO A 334 16.55 6.62 15.77
N ASP A 335 15.57 7.06 16.58
CA ASP A 335 15.74 8.01 17.70
C ASP A 335 16.32 9.39 17.28
N SER A 336 16.26 9.75 15.98
CA SER A 336 16.82 10.99 15.46
C SER A 336 15.95 11.59 14.34
N THR A 337 16.10 12.89 14.13
CA THR A 337 15.49 13.60 12.99
C THR A 337 16.44 13.71 11.78
N ALA A 338 17.70 13.29 11.92
CA ALA A 338 18.71 13.37 10.84
C ALA A 338 18.31 12.56 9.58
N GLY A 339 17.49 11.53 9.73
CA GLY A 339 16.97 10.75 8.61
C GLY A 339 16.14 11.55 7.61
N ILE A 340 15.60 12.69 7.99
CA ILE A 340 14.88 13.59 7.09
C ILE A 340 15.84 14.17 6.05
N ALA A 341 16.97 14.73 6.49
CA ALA A 341 17.98 15.28 5.60
C ALA A 341 18.60 14.18 4.72
N TRP A 342 18.95 13.04 5.33
CA TRP A 342 19.53 11.92 4.60
C TRP A 342 18.57 11.35 3.54
N LEU A 343 17.27 11.19 3.86
CA LEU A 343 16.28 10.75 2.87
C LEU A 343 16.20 11.73 1.68
N LYS A 344 16.27 13.04 1.93
CA LYS A 344 16.26 14.04 0.85
C LYS A 344 17.52 13.94 -0.02
N GLU A 345 18.68 13.66 0.54
CA GLU A 345 19.92 13.41 -0.21
C GLU A 345 19.79 12.19 -1.10
N LEU A 346 19.25 11.07 -0.57
CA LEU A 346 18.98 9.84 -1.32
C LEU A 346 17.97 10.08 -2.47
N TYR A 347 16.97 10.92 -2.23
CA TYR A 347 15.97 11.26 -3.25
C TYR A 347 16.52 12.20 -4.31
N ALA A 348 17.38 13.16 -3.92
CA ALA A 348 18.11 14.00 -4.87
C ALA A 348 19.01 13.16 -5.79
N GLU A 349 19.70 12.15 -5.22
CA GLU A 349 20.48 11.19 -5.98
C GLU A 349 19.60 10.38 -6.94
N ALA A 350 18.45 9.87 -6.47
CA ALA A 350 17.52 9.12 -7.30
C ALA A 350 16.98 9.98 -8.46
N VAL A 351 16.69 11.26 -8.23
CA VAL A 351 16.28 12.22 -9.28
C VAL A 351 17.42 12.44 -10.27
N ARG A 352 18.65 12.70 -9.78
CA ARG A 352 19.84 12.90 -10.61
C ARG A 352 20.14 11.72 -11.53
N GLU A 353 20.02 10.51 -10.99
CA GLU A 353 20.20 9.25 -11.69
C GLU A 353 18.96 8.79 -12.46
N ARG A 354 17.88 9.62 -12.49
CA ARG A 354 16.67 9.35 -13.23
C ARG A 354 16.01 8.02 -12.85
N TYR A 355 15.93 7.72 -11.55
CA TYR A 355 15.07 6.65 -11.05
C TYR A 355 13.61 7.00 -11.32
N ARG A 356 12.79 5.98 -11.45
CA ARG A 356 11.35 6.14 -11.61
C ARG A 356 10.66 6.10 -10.25
N PHE A 357 9.66 6.94 -10.06
CA PHE A 357 9.01 7.16 -8.78
C PHE A 357 7.62 6.51 -8.71
N TYR A 358 7.14 6.30 -7.50
CA TYR A 358 5.82 5.82 -7.10
C TYR A 358 5.56 4.34 -7.43
N SER A 359 4.25 3.94 -7.60
CA SER A 359 3.80 2.55 -7.62
C SER A 359 4.47 1.67 -8.66
N TYR A 360 4.67 2.18 -9.88
CA TYR A 360 5.33 1.47 -10.98
C TYR A 360 6.80 1.85 -11.15
N GLY A 361 7.30 2.64 -10.23
CA GLY A 361 8.67 3.12 -10.24
C GLY A 361 9.69 2.05 -9.86
N ASP A 362 10.83 2.55 -9.37
CA ASP A 362 11.94 1.74 -8.90
C ASP A 362 11.88 1.56 -7.37
N ALA A 363 12.83 0.86 -6.79
CA ALA A 363 12.84 0.53 -5.38
C ALA A 363 14.09 1.03 -4.66
N MET A 364 13.99 1.10 -3.32
CA MET A 364 15.10 1.31 -2.40
C MET A 364 15.14 0.16 -1.41
N LEU A 365 16.33 -0.39 -1.17
CA LEU A 365 16.64 -1.38 -0.13
C LEU A 365 17.45 -0.69 0.95
N ILE A 366 17.00 -0.76 2.20
CA ILE A 366 17.68 -0.23 3.38
C ILE A 366 18.17 -1.42 4.22
N LEU A 367 19.51 -1.47 4.45
CA LEU A 367 20.25 -2.54 5.11
C LEU A 367 20.91 -2.08 6.41
#